data_c076367f55b24366a458c8979e61bc56
#
_entry.id   c076367f55b24366a458c8979e61bc56
#
_cell.length_a   1.000
_cell.length_b   1.000
_cell.length_c   1.000
_cell.angle_alpha   90.00
_cell.angle_beta   90.00
_cell.angle_gamma   90.00
#
_symmetry.space_group_name_H-M   'P 1'
#
loop_
_entity.id
_entity.type
_entity.pdbx_description
1 polymer ?
#
loop_
_entity_poly.entity_id
_entity_poly.type
_entity_poly.pdbx_seq_one_letter_code
_entity_poly.pdbx_strand_id
1 'polypeptide(L)'
;MLAISIRSGWLRYAHADVSDGTLVVNSLKATKLSKDFHRPDLRSPDLLVLLGIIFQDMIESLPVHGKEVFLSLDERWIDCQIFPVDKGLTRDEQESYLRWFLERRLGLLWPTSSVFFQELKSNGSDRDWIMACIIPENTLEALNIVLKRVGTVPVWLEPCTLSLARTVSGDEASVVFIKDGRSVRALFFFGGIIHAFGHPIIRNGIVSMDCITGDQGLVSTVISMINEKPRSTKSPTVSIKYMGELPGKWKRFVSSKKRYLQQMNPLDSFVLAKNAKLNVNDPSDFAEVAGLLHRRIM
;
A
#
# COMPACT_ATOMS: atom_id res chain seq x y z
N MET A 1 -10.18 -5.83 -16.35
CA MET A 1 -9.21 -6.15 -15.31
C MET A 1 -9.86 -6.15 -13.93
N LEU A 2 -9.27 -6.85 -13.00
CA LEU A 2 -9.74 -6.91 -11.63
C LEU A 2 -8.60 -6.51 -10.67
N ALA A 3 -8.79 -5.42 -9.94
CA ALA A 3 -7.88 -5.00 -8.88
C ALA A 3 -8.45 -5.45 -7.52
N ILE A 4 -7.65 -6.11 -6.71
CA ILE A 4 -8.06 -6.68 -5.42
C ILE A 4 -7.09 -6.23 -4.35
N SER A 5 -7.60 -5.77 -3.21
CA SER A 5 -6.81 -5.50 -2.01
C SER A 5 -7.33 -6.31 -0.84
N ILE A 6 -6.40 -6.95 -0.11
CA ILE A 6 -6.70 -7.64 1.15
C ILE A 6 -5.93 -6.93 2.25
N ARG A 7 -6.64 -6.18 3.11
CA ARG A 7 -6.03 -5.41 4.21
C ARG A 7 -6.97 -5.30 5.41
N SER A 8 -6.40 -5.44 6.60
CA SER A 8 -7.08 -5.20 7.89
C SER A 8 -8.43 -5.93 8.02
N GLY A 9 -8.48 -7.20 7.60
CA GLY A 9 -9.69 -8.01 7.66
C GLY A 9 -10.77 -7.67 6.63
N TRP A 10 -10.40 -6.89 5.59
CA TRP A 10 -11.27 -6.55 4.48
C TRP A 10 -10.67 -6.98 3.15
N LEU A 11 -11.52 -7.49 2.28
CA LEU A 11 -11.26 -7.65 0.87
C LEU A 11 -12.00 -6.57 0.11
N ARG A 12 -11.27 -5.81 -0.70
CA ARG A 12 -11.80 -4.76 -1.55
C ARG A 12 -11.44 -5.04 -2.99
N TYR A 13 -12.34 -4.77 -3.90
CA TYR A 13 -12.03 -4.91 -5.30
C TYR A 13 -12.66 -3.85 -6.18
N ALA A 14 -12.03 -3.63 -7.32
CA ALA A 14 -12.57 -2.88 -8.43
C ALA A 14 -12.54 -3.74 -9.70
N HIS A 15 -13.65 -3.74 -10.41
CA HIS A 15 -13.68 -4.20 -11.79
C HIS A 15 -13.63 -2.97 -12.70
N ALA A 16 -12.66 -2.96 -13.61
CA ALA A 16 -12.48 -1.87 -14.56
C ALA A 16 -12.23 -2.42 -15.96
N ASP A 17 -12.69 -1.69 -16.97
CA ASP A 17 -12.38 -1.96 -18.36
C ASP A 17 -11.62 -0.76 -18.96
N VAL A 18 -10.84 -1.01 -20.00
CA VAL A 18 -10.16 0.05 -20.76
C VAL A 18 -11.02 0.38 -21.96
N SER A 19 -11.45 1.63 -22.05
CA SER A 19 -12.18 2.18 -23.20
C SER A 19 -11.47 3.42 -23.70
N ASP A 20 -11.07 3.42 -24.97
CA ASP A 20 -10.36 4.54 -25.60
C ASP A 20 -9.15 5.06 -24.83
N GLY A 21 -8.35 4.14 -24.27
CA GLY A 21 -7.17 4.46 -23.46
C GLY A 21 -7.49 4.97 -22.05
N THR A 22 -8.78 5.08 -21.71
CA THR A 22 -9.24 5.51 -20.38
C THR A 22 -9.73 4.32 -19.57
N LEU A 23 -9.39 4.30 -18.30
CA LEU A 23 -9.81 3.27 -17.36
C LEU A 23 -11.17 3.64 -16.77
N VAL A 24 -12.16 2.81 -17.06
CA VAL A 24 -13.55 3.01 -16.62
C VAL A 24 -13.87 1.99 -15.54
N VAL A 25 -14.13 2.46 -14.32
CA VAL A 25 -14.47 1.61 -13.18
C VAL A 25 -15.96 1.27 -13.22
N ASN A 26 -16.27 -0.01 -13.34
CA ASN A 26 -17.64 -0.53 -13.43
C ASN A 26 -18.24 -0.93 -12.08
N SER A 27 -17.37 -1.38 -11.14
CA SER A 27 -17.84 -1.73 -9.80
C SER A 27 -16.73 -1.57 -8.77
N LEU A 28 -17.13 -1.18 -7.57
CA LEU A 28 -16.33 -1.16 -6.36
C LEU A 28 -17.11 -1.88 -5.27
N LYS A 29 -16.47 -2.82 -4.57
CA LYS A 29 -17.11 -3.52 -3.46
C LYS A 29 -16.09 -3.83 -2.38
N ALA A 30 -16.51 -3.74 -1.13
CA ALA A 30 -15.78 -4.18 0.02
C ALA A 30 -16.54 -5.31 0.73
N THR A 31 -15.83 -6.37 1.10
CA THR A 31 -16.36 -7.48 1.87
C THR A 31 -15.50 -7.67 3.10
N LYS A 32 -16.12 -7.68 4.27
CA LYS A 32 -15.43 -7.99 5.52
C LYS A 32 -15.12 -9.47 5.54
N LEU A 33 -13.87 -9.82 5.79
CA LEU A 33 -13.46 -11.20 5.96
C LEU A 33 -14.03 -11.75 7.27
N SER A 34 -14.45 -13.00 7.25
CA SER A 34 -14.95 -13.72 8.45
C SER A 34 -13.85 -13.88 9.50
N LYS A 35 -12.60 -13.91 9.07
CA LYS A 35 -11.40 -13.98 9.91
C LYS A 35 -10.38 -12.97 9.45
N ASP A 36 -9.76 -12.25 10.39
CA ASP A 36 -8.58 -11.44 10.12
C ASP A 36 -7.36 -12.35 10.15
N PHE A 37 -6.72 -12.53 9.00
CA PHE A 37 -5.61 -13.46 8.82
C PHE A 37 -4.30 -12.88 9.35
N HIS A 38 -3.58 -13.69 10.11
CA HIS A 38 -2.22 -13.40 10.57
C HIS A 38 -1.21 -14.35 9.89
N ARG A 39 0.09 -13.99 9.90
CA ARG A 39 1.15 -14.81 9.29
C ARG A 39 1.11 -16.31 9.63
N PRO A 40 0.86 -16.74 10.88
CA PRO A 40 0.75 -18.16 11.20
C PRO A 40 -0.42 -18.85 10.49
N ASP A 41 -1.52 -18.12 10.29
CA ASP A 41 -2.72 -18.65 9.62
C ASP A 41 -2.47 -18.91 8.13
N LEU A 42 -1.53 -18.20 7.51
CA LEU A 42 -1.16 -18.38 6.10
C LEU A 42 -0.52 -19.75 5.80
N ARG A 43 -0.13 -20.48 6.83
CA ARG A 43 0.41 -21.85 6.73
C ARG A 43 -0.65 -22.92 7.00
N SER A 44 -1.86 -22.52 7.36
CA SER A 44 -2.94 -23.44 7.65
C SER A 44 -3.53 -24.03 6.35
N PRO A 45 -3.79 -25.34 6.28
CA PRO A 45 -4.55 -25.95 5.18
C PRO A 45 -5.92 -25.30 4.98
N ASP A 46 -6.54 -24.82 6.06
CA ASP A 46 -7.85 -24.16 6.03
C ASP A 46 -7.82 -22.80 5.34
N LEU A 47 -6.65 -22.17 5.23
CA LEU A 47 -6.51 -20.91 4.51
C LEU A 47 -6.89 -21.03 3.04
N LEU A 48 -6.45 -22.09 2.37
CA LEU A 48 -6.80 -22.34 0.97
C LEU A 48 -8.30 -22.46 0.76
N VAL A 49 -8.99 -23.12 1.67
CA VAL A 49 -10.46 -23.25 1.63
C VAL A 49 -11.14 -21.91 1.84
N LEU A 50 -10.72 -21.17 2.86
CA LEU A 50 -11.29 -19.86 3.19
C LEU A 50 -11.05 -18.83 2.08
N LEU A 51 -9.84 -18.75 1.54
CA LEU A 51 -9.55 -17.89 0.39
C LEU A 51 -10.37 -18.32 -0.82
N GLY A 52 -10.48 -19.63 -1.07
CA GLY A 52 -11.29 -20.17 -2.16
C GLY A 52 -12.74 -19.69 -2.07
N ILE A 53 -13.37 -19.80 -0.91
CA ILE A 53 -14.75 -19.33 -0.68
C ILE A 53 -14.86 -17.83 -0.93
N ILE A 54 -13.97 -17.02 -0.31
CA ILE A 54 -14.02 -15.55 -0.43
C ILE A 54 -13.84 -15.10 -1.87
N PHE A 55 -12.88 -15.68 -2.59
CA PHE A 55 -12.63 -15.32 -3.97
C PHE A 55 -13.73 -15.81 -4.89
N GLN A 56 -14.31 -16.99 -4.62
CA GLN A 56 -15.42 -17.54 -5.41
C GLN A 56 -16.68 -16.70 -5.25
N ASP A 57 -17.11 -16.38 -4.03
CA ASP A 57 -18.26 -15.51 -3.76
C ASP A 57 -18.12 -14.14 -4.44
N MET A 58 -16.91 -13.61 -4.46
CA MET A 58 -16.62 -12.35 -5.11
C MET A 58 -16.73 -12.46 -6.63
N ILE A 59 -16.21 -13.53 -7.22
CA ILE A 59 -16.11 -13.71 -8.67
C ILE A 59 -17.42 -14.17 -9.28
N GLU A 60 -18.22 -14.96 -8.59
CA GLU A 60 -19.58 -15.33 -9.03
C GLU A 60 -20.48 -14.12 -9.18
N SER A 61 -20.21 -13.04 -8.44
CA SER A 61 -20.94 -11.76 -8.56
C SER A 61 -20.46 -10.88 -9.73
N LEU A 62 -19.41 -11.25 -10.45
CA LEU A 62 -18.77 -10.46 -11.51
C LEU A 62 -18.43 -11.31 -12.73
N PRO A 63 -18.56 -10.80 -13.95
CA PRO A 63 -18.13 -11.48 -15.17
C PRO A 63 -16.60 -11.41 -15.32
N VAL A 64 -15.86 -12.11 -14.44
CA VAL A 64 -14.40 -11.99 -14.34
C VAL A 64 -13.60 -13.15 -14.92
N HIS A 65 -14.29 -14.15 -15.47
CA HIS A 65 -13.61 -15.30 -16.07
C HIS A 65 -12.63 -14.85 -17.17
N GLY A 66 -11.38 -15.32 -17.10
CA GLY A 66 -10.31 -14.91 -17.99
C GLY A 66 -9.75 -13.50 -17.76
N LYS A 67 -10.23 -12.77 -16.74
CA LYS A 67 -9.74 -11.42 -16.44
C LYS A 67 -8.38 -11.46 -15.74
N GLU A 68 -7.55 -10.51 -16.09
CA GLU A 68 -6.31 -10.21 -15.39
C GLU A 68 -6.58 -9.73 -13.97
N VAL A 69 -5.87 -10.30 -12.99
CA VAL A 69 -5.95 -9.92 -11.57
C VAL A 69 -4.68 -9.25 -11.12
N PHE A 70 -4.85 -8.06 -10.56
CA PHE A 70 -3.83 -7.30 -9.83
C PHE A 70 -4.17 -7.37 -8.35
N LEU A 71 -3.26 -7.89 -7.54
CA LEU A 71 -3.49 -8.18 -6.14
C LEU A 71 -2.57 -7.34 -5.25
N SER A 72 -3.15 -6.71 -4.24
CA SER A 72 -2.44 -5.99 -3.18
C SER A 72 -2.69 -6.66 -1.84
N LEU A 73 -1.62 -6.96 -1.12
CA LEU A 73 -1.68 -7.63 0.18
C LEU A 73 -1.14 -6.76 1.31
N ASP A 74 -1.76 -6.89 2.47
CA ASP A 74 -1.30 -6.30 3.74
C ASP A 74 0.13 -6.75 4.08
N GLU A 75 0.91 -5.90 4.72
CA GLU A 75 2.28 -6.20 5.17
C GLU A 75 2.35 -7.32 6.21
N ARG A 76 1.22 -7.74 6.77
CA ARG A 76 1.12 -8.98 7.55
C ARG A 76 1.30 -10.24 6.71
N TRP A 77 1.06 -10.16 5.39
CA TRP A 77 1.21 -11.23 4.42
C TRP A 77 2.52 -11.13 3.65
N ILE A 78 2.90 -9.89 3.32
CA ILE A 78 4.14 -9.56 2.63
C ILE A 78 4.96 -8.67 3.55
N ASP A 79 6.14 -9.12 3.95
CA ASP A 79 7.07 -8.25 4.67
C ASP A 79 7.70 -7.25 3.71
N CYS A 80 7.60 -5.96 4.06
CA CYS A 80 8.16 -4.89 3.25
C CYS A 80 9.25 -4.18 4.04
N GLN A 81 10.41 -4.06 3.42
CA GLN A 81 11.56 -3.36 3.97
C GLN A 81 12.04 -2.33 2.95
N ILE A 82 12.32 -1.11 3.43
CA ILE A 82 13.00 -0.08 2.64
C ILE A 82 14.33 0.20 3.32
N PHE A 83 15.42 0.14 2.57
CA PHE A 83 16.76 0.37 3.09
C PHE A 83 17.67 1.02 2.05
N PRO A 84 18.67 1.81 2.50
CA PRO A 84 19.62 2.44 1.59
C PRO A 84 20.64 1.43 1.09
N VAL A 85 21.08 1.62 -0.13
CA VAL A 85 22.22 0.94 -0.74
C VAL A 85 23.18 1.96 -1.32
N ASP A 86 24.45 1.62 -1.40
CA ASP A 86 25.45 2.50 -1.99
C ASP A 86 25.20 2.65 -3.49
N LYS A 87 25.37 3.87 -4.02
CA LYS A 87 25.25 4.13 -5.44
C LYS A 87 26.31 3.37 -6.25
N GLY A 88 25.89 2.94 -7.42
CA GLY A 88 26.78 2.31 -8.38
C GLY A 88 27.00 0.82 -8.16
N LEU A 89 26.32 0.19 -7.20
CA LEU A 89 26.29 -1.25 -7.11
C LEU A 89 25.65 -1.85 -8.36
N THR A 90 26.30 -2.86 -8.92
CA THR A 90 25.70 -3.68 -9.97
C THR A 90 24.50 -4.45 -9.41
N ARG A 91 23.65 -4.94 -10.29
CA ARG A 91 22.48 -5.73 -9.87
C ARG A 91 22.86 -6.93 -9.02
N ASP A 92 23.94 -7.64 -9.38
CA ASP A 92 24.41 -8.82 -8.64
C ASP A 92 24.94 -8.45 -7.24
N GLU A 93 25.59 -7.28 -7.10
CA GLU A 93 26.04 -6.76 -5.80
C GLU A 93 24.85 -6.34 -4.94
N GLN A 94 23.85 -5.71 -5.53
CA GLN A 94 22.59 -5.36 -4.84
C GLN A 94 21.86 -6.63 -4.36
N GLU A 95 21.75 -7.66 -5.21
CA GLU A 95 21.15 -8.94 -4.82
C GLU A 95 21.93 -9.64 -3.70
N SER A 96 23.26 -9.61 -3.77
CA SER A 96 24.13 -10.19 -2.72
C SER A 96 23.99 -9.45 -1.41
N TYR A 97 23.99 -8.11 -1.44
CA TYR A 97 23.76 -7.27 -0.26
C TYR A 97 22.37 -7.51 0.34
N LEU A 98 21.34 -7.56 -0.52
CA LEU A 98 19.98 -7.83 -0.13
C LEU A 98 19.84 -9.18 0.57
N ARG A 99 20.43 -10.23 -0.02
CA ARG A 99 20.45 -11.58 0.56
C ARG A 99 21.08 -11.58 1.96
N TRP A 100 22.27 -11.01 2.10
CA TRP A 100 22.95 -10.90 3.38
C TRP A 100 22.14 -10.13 4.42
N PHE A 101 21.52 -9.00 4.03
CA PHE A 101 20.70 -8.18 4.92
C PHE A 101 19.46 -8.95 5.41
N LEU A 102 18.78 -9.63 4.50
CA LEU A 102 17.57 -10.37 4.82
C LEU A 102 17.83 -11.63 5.62
N GLU A 103 18.92 -12.35 5.36
CA GLU A 103 19.36 -13.49 6.16
C GLU A 103 19.57 -13.11 7.63
N ARG A 104 20.23 -11.98 7.88
CA ARG A 104 20.43 -11.46 9.22
C ARG A 104 19.14 -11.03 9.92
N ARG A 105 18.20 -10.46 9.17
CA ARG A 105 16.96 -9.91 9.72
C ARG A 105 15.85 -10.95 9.89
N LEU A 106 15.72 -11.87 8.95
CA LEU A 106 14.65 -12.87 8.90
C LEU A 106 15.07 -14.22 9.46
N GLY A 107 16.37 -14.50 9.52
CA GLY A 107 16.91 -15.76 10.02
C GLY A 107 16.35 -16.97 9.26
N LEU A 108 15.78 -17.92 9.99
CA LEU A 108 15.27 -19.18 9.44
C LEU A 108 14.07 -19.06 8.48
N LEU A 109 13.44 -17.88 8.38
CA LEU A 109 12.33 -17.69 7.45
C LEU A 109 12.79 -17.45 6.01
N TRP A 110 14.08 -17.12 5.83
CA TRP A 110 14.65 -16.81 4.53
C TRP A 110 14.55 -17.97 3.51
N PRO A 111 14.87 -19.23 3.84
CA PRO A 111 14.91 -20.31 2.84
C PRO A 111 13.55 -20.69 2.23
N THR A 112 12.45 -20.30 2.88
CA THR A 112 11.06 -20.66 2.48
C THR A 112 10.27 -19.45 2.01
N SER A 113 10.96 -18.40 1.58
CA SER A 113 10.32 -17.15 1.15
C SER A 113 10.83 -16.72 -0.22
N SER A 114 9.92 -16.28 -1.07
CA SER A 114 10.26 -15.57 -2.29
C SER A 114 10.52 -14.10 -1.97
N VAL A 115 11.55 -13.54 -2.57
CA VAL A 115 11.92 -12.14 -2.41
C VAL A 115 11.89 -11.42 -3.73
N PHE A 116 11.18 -10.31 -3.73
CA PHE A 116 11.10 -9.40 -4.85
C PHE A 116 11.63 -8.04 -4.39
N PHE A 117 12.40 -7.37 -5.22
CA PHE A 117 12.88 -6.04 -4.89
C PHE A 117 12.71 -5.08 -6.05
N GLN A 118 12.53 -3.81 -5.68
CA GLN A 118 12.41 -2.70 -6.59
C GLN A 118 13.35 -1.58 -6.14
N GLU A 119 14.15 -1.07 -7.06
CA GLU A 119 14.93 0.14 -6.83
C GLU A 119 14.00 1.35 -6.73
N LEU A 120 14.26 2.15 -5.70
CA LEU A 120 13.57 3.42 -5.45
C LEU A 120 14.60 4.54 -5.60
N LYS A 121 14.93 4.89 -6.85
CA LYS A 121 15.94 5.92 -7.12
C LYS A 121 15.45 7.28 -6.65
N SER A 122 16.28 7.98 -5.89
CA SER A 122 16.02 9.35 -5.48
C SER A 122 16.95 10.33 -6.19
N ASN A 123 16.39 11.41 -6.68
CA ASN A 123 17.19 12.50 -7.22
C ASN A 123 17.89 13.25 -6.09
N GLY A 124 19.21 13.31 -6.13
CA GLY A 124 20.03 14.12 -5.23
C GLY A 124 20.49 13.49 -3.91
N SER A 125 20.17 12.22 -3.65
CA SER A 125 20.74 11.47 -2.51
C SER A 125 22.08 10.84 -2.89
N ASP A 126 23.01 10.72 -1.94
CA ASP A 126 24.27 9.95 -2.11
C ASP A 126 24.04 8.43 -2.09
N ARG A 127 22.82 8.00 -1.86
CA ARG A 127 22.42 6.59 -1.80
C ARG A 127 21.20 6.34 -2.65
N ASP A 128 21.14 5.14 -3.20
CA ASP A 128 19.92 4.60 -3.78
C ASP A 128 19.12 3.87 -2.70
N TRP A 129 17.84 3.67 -2.95
CA TRP A 129 16.95 3.00 -2.01
C TRP A 129 16.37 1.76 -2.66
N ILE A 130 16.26 0.69 -1.91
CA ILE A 130 15.62 -0.55 -2.34
C ILE A 130 14.43 -0.83 -1.43
N MET A 131 13.29 -1.15 -2.05
CA MET A 131 12.18 -1.80 -1.35
C MET A 131 12.25 -3.30 -1.64
N ALA A 132 12.38 -4.11 -0.61
CA ALA A 132 12.27 -5.55 -0.68
C ALA A 132 10.92 -6.02 -0.14
N CYS A 133 10.26 -6.90 -0.89
CA CYS A 133 9.01 -7.54 -0.55
C CYS A 133 9.25 -9.03 -0.38
N ILE A 134 8.94 -9.57 0.78
CA ILE A 134 9.21 -10.95 1.16
C ILE A 134 7.87 -11.63 1.42
N ILE A 135 7.59 -12.69 0.70
CA ILE A 135 6.38 -13.48 0.83
C ILE A 135 6.72 -14.96 1.06
N PRO A 136 6.10 -15.66 2.02
CA PRO A 136 6.25 -17.10 2.15
C PRO A 136 5.80 -17.82 0.88
N GLU A 137 6.58 -18.76 0.38
CA GLU A 137 6.30 -19.49 -0.88
C GLU A 137 4.94 -20.19 -0.84
N ASN A 138 4.60 -20.82 0.27
CA ASN A 138 3.31 -21.46 0.44
C ASN A 138 2.12 -20.49 0.33
N THR A 139 2.31 -19.24 0.76
CA THR A 139 1.29 -18.19 0.60
C THR A 139 1.12 -17.81 -0.87
N LEU A 140 2.23 -17.65 -1.58
CA LEU A 140 2.23 -17.35 -3.00
C LEU A 140 1.57 -18.46 -3.82
N GLU A 141 1.91 -19.71 -3.53
CA GLU A 141 1.29 -20.90 -4.14
C GLU A 141 -0.22 -20.97 -3.85
N ALA A 142 -0.62 -20.75 -2.60
CA ALA A 142 -2.01 -20.78 -2.19
C ALA A 142 -2.85 -19.74 -2.97
N LEU A 143 -2.37 -18.51 -3.07
CA LEU A 143 -3.02 -17.45 -3.82
C LEU A 143 -3.12 -17.80 -5.32
N ASN A 144 -2.06 -18.33 -5.89
CA ASN A 144 -2.04 -18.73 -7.29
C ASN A 144 -3.03 -19.88 -7.59
N ILE A 145 -3.11 -20.87 -6.72
CA ILE A 145 -4.08 -21.98 -6.83
C ILE A 145 -5.51 -21.43 -6.77
N VAL A 146 -5.81 -20.59 -5.80
CA VAL A 146 -7.17 -20.05 -5.61
C VAL A 146 -7.58 -19.18 -6.80
N LEU A 147 -6.73 -18.27 -7.24
CA LEU A 147 -7.01 -17.38 -8.37
C LEU A 147 -7.23 -18.18 -9.68
N LYS A 148 -6.42 -19.20 -9.92
CA LYS A 148 -6.61 -20.10 -11.08
C LYS A 148 -7.90 -20.90 -11.01
N ARG A 149 -8.28 -21.41 -9.82
CA ARG A 149 -9.53 -22.17 -9.64
C ARG A 149 -10.77 -21.34 -9.96
N VAL A 150 -10.75 -20.06 -9.67
CA VAL A 150 -11.84 -19.15 -9.99
C VAL A 150 -11.77 -18.61 -11.43
N GLY A 151 -10.87 -19.15 -12.25
CA GLY A 151 -10.78 -18.85 -13.69
C GLY A 151 -10.16 -17.50 -14.01
N THR A 152 -9.41 -16.90 -13.09
CA THR A 152 -8.68 -15.63 -13.32
C THR A 152 -7.23 -15.88 -13.68
N VAL A 153 -6.58 -14.85 -14.25
CA VAL A 153 -5.15 -14.86 -14.57
C VAL A 153 -4.44 -13.91 -13.60
N PRO A 154 -3.69 -14.40 -12.61
CA PRO A 154 -2.90 -13.55 -11.73
C PRO A 154 -1.75 -12.93 -12.53
N VAL A 155 -1.72 -11.59 -12.59
CA VAL A 155 -0.73 -10.82 -13.36
C VAL A 155 0.26 -10.12 -12.45
N TRP A 156 -0.21 -9.61 -11.32
CA TRP A 156 0.58 -8.77 -10.44
C TRP A 156 0.24 -8.97 -8.98
N LEU A 157 1.27 -8.99 -8.15
CA LEU A 157 1.18 -9.04 -6.70
C LEU A 157 2.12 -8.00 -6.09
N GLU A 158 1.60 -7.20 -5.17
CA GLU A 158 2.40 -6.20 -4.47
C GLU A 158 1.89 -5.93 -3.03
N PRO A 159 2.70 -5.33 -2.16
CA PRO A 159 2.24 -4.88 -0.86
C PRO A 159 1.32 -3.67 -0.96
N CYS A 160 0.38 -3.54 -0.02
CA CYS A 160 -0.55 -2.42 0.06
C CYS A 160 0.14 -1.06 0.07
N THR A 161 1.30 -0.97 0.71
CA THR A 161 2.10 0.26 0.76
C THR A 161 2.51 0.76 -0.63
N LEU A 162 2.91 -0.14 -1.55
CA LEU A 162 3.25 0.26 -2.93
C LEU A 162 2.03 0.67 -3.73
N SER A 163 0.92 -0.04 -3.56
CA SER A 163 -0.34 0.34 -4.22
C SER A 163 -0.80 1.72 -3.76
N LEU A 164 -0.78 1.98 -2.45
CA LEU A 164 -1.10 3.30 -1.89
C LEU A 164 -0.19 4.40 -2.44
N ALA A 165 1.10 4.11 -2.58
CA ALA A 165 2.07 5.08 -3.07
C ALA A 165 1.70 5.66 -4.44
N ARG A 166 1.10 4.85 -5.34
CA ARG A 166 0.70 5.31 -6.68
C ARG A 166 -0.49 6.25 -6.69
N THR A 167 -1.25 6.32 -5.61
CA THR A 167 -2.35 7.31 -5.50
C THR A 167 -1.85 8.70 -5.11
N VAL A 168 -0.56 8.82 -4.77
CA VAL A 168 0.06 10.06 -4.34
C VAL A 168 0.90 10.62 -5.49
N SER A 169 0.51 11.77 -5.99
CA SER A 169 1.27 12.50 -7.00
C SER A 169 2.01 13.69 -6.39
N GLY A 170 3.12 14.09 -7.00
CA GLY A 170 3.89 15.29 -6.68
C GLY A 170 5.36 15.02 -6.43
N ASP A 171 6.21 15.97 -6.85
CA ASP A 171 7.68 15.86 -6.77
C ASP A 171 8.25 16.43 -5.46
N GLU A 172 7.42 17.04 -4.63
CA GLU A 172 7.83 17.63 -3.36
C GLU A 172 7.87 16.58 -2.24
N ALA A 173 8.60 16.91 -1.17
CA ALA A 173 8.52 16.14 0.06
C ALA A 173 7.08 16.13 0.58
N SER A 174 6.53 14.95 0.83
CA SER A 174 5.16 14.84 1.30
C SER A 174 4.98 13.69 2.29
N VAL A 175 3.98 13.84 3.15
CA VAL A 175 3.50 12.76 4.01
C VAL A 175 2.00 12.59 3.82
N VAL A 176 1.58 11.33 3.74
CA VAL A 176 0.16 10.98 3.63
C VAL A 176 -0.24 10.13 4.81
N PHE A 177 -1.22 10.61 5.58
CA PHE A 177 -1.84 9.86 6.67
C PHE A 177 -3.06 9.10 6.15
N ILE A 178 -3.09 7.80 6.37
CA ILE A 178 -4.14 6.92 5.87
C ILE A 178 -4.71 6.12 7.04
N LYS A 179 -6.01 5.98 7.09
CA LYS A 179 -6.68 5.09 8.05
C LYS A 179 -6.27 3.64 7.82
N ASP A 180 -5.87 2.96 8.88
CA ASP A 180 -5.50 1.55 8.88
C ASP A 180 -6.21 0.81 10.03
N GLY A 181 -7.42 0.36 9.77
CA GLY A 181 -8.30 -0.19 10.80
C GLY A 181 -8.63 0.83 11.89
N ARG A 182 -8.12 0.61 13.11
CA ARG A 182 -8.26 1.53 14.27
C ARG A 182 -7.05 2.46 14.43
N SER A 183 -6.01 2.29 13.62
CA SER A 183 -4.78 3.07 13.63
C SER A 183 -4.68 3.98 12.41
N VAL A 184 -3.57 4.67 12.30
CA VAL A 184 -3.21 5.47 11.14
C VAL A 184 -1.84 5.00 10.65
N ARG A 185 -1.68 4.92 9.35
CA ARG A 185 -0.40 4.71 8.68
C ARG A 185 0.07 6.03 8.09
N ALA A 186 1.35 6.29 8.12
CA ALA A 186 1.99 7.39 7.42
C ALA A 186 2.90 6.86 6.33
N LEU A 187 2.79 7.43 5.14
CA LEU A 187 3.69 7.20 4.01
C LEU A 187 4.46 8.49 3.75
N PHE A 188 5.77 8.41 3.65
CA PHE A 188 6.68 9.52 3.43
C PHE A 188 7.27 9.44 2.03
N PHE A 189 7.15 10.53 1.29
CA PHE A 189 7.59 10.64 -0.10
C PHE A 189 8.62 11.75 -0.25
N PHE A 190 9.52 11.55 -1.20
CA PHE A 190 10.42 12.56 -1.70
C PHE A 190 10.64 12.31 -3.20
N GLY A 191 10.50 13.36 -4.03
CA GLY A 191 10.60 13.22 -5.48
C GLY A 191 9.62 12.19 -6.08
N GLY A 192 8.40 12.12 -5.55
CA GLY A 192 7.38 11.16 -6.01
C GLY A 192 7.63 9.70 -5.62
N ILE A 193 8.72 9.41 -4.88
CA ILE A 193 9.13 8.07 -4.48
C ILE A 193 8.86 7.88 -2.97
N ILE A 194 8.37 6.70 -2.59
CA ILE A 194 8.22 6.34 -1.18
C ILE A 194 9.61 6.07 -0.58
N HIS A 195 9.91 6.76 0.52
CA HIS A 195 11.18 6.59 1.24
C HIS A 195 11.02 5.95 2.60
N ALA A 196 9.85 6.09 3.21
CA ALA A 196 9.56 5.48 4.48
C ALA A 196 8.05 5.33 4.68
N PHE A 197 7.69 4.41 5.57
CA PHE A 197 6.33 4.28 6.09
C PHE A 197 6.34 3.78 7.53
N GLY A 198 5.23 3.99 8.23
CA GLY A 198 5.12 3.53 9.61
C GLY A 198 3.80 3.92 10.27
N HIS A 199 3.72 3.70 11.57
CA HIS A 199 2.54 3.97 12.37
C HIS A 199 2.77 5.18 13.27
N PRO A 200 2.18 6.35 12.94
CA PRO A 200 2.30 7.55 13.75
C PRO A 200 1.37 7.51 14.97
N ILE A 201 1.84 8.08 16.06
CA ILE A 201 1.11 8.20 17.33
C ILE A 201 0.97 9.67 17.69
N ILE A 202 -0.19 10.05 18.26
CA ILE A 202 -0.39 11.38 18.84
C ILE A 202 -0.41 11.29 20.36
N ARG A 203 0.54 11.98 21.00
CA ARG A 203 0.60 12.17 22.45
C ARG A 203 0.67 13.66 22.74
N ASN A 204 -0.27 14.16 23.55
CA ASN A 204 -0.34 15.58 23.93
C ASN A 204 -0.31 16.57 22.74
N GLY A 205 -0.94 16.20 21.61
CA GLY A 205 -0.96 17.02 20.39
C GLY A 205 0.32 16.98 19.55
N ILE A 206 1.30 16.19 19.96
CA ILE A 206 2.57 15.98 19.25
C ILE A 206 2.50 14.66 18.49
N VAL A 207 2.88 14.67 17.22
CA VAL A 207 3.03 13.48 16.39
C VAL A 207 4.41 12.88 16.60
N SER A 208 4.47 11.58 16.84
CA SER A 208 5.68 10.77 16.86
C SER A 208 5.46 9.49 16.07
N MET A 209 6.53 8.80 15.70
CA MET A 209 6.43 7.51 15.00
C MET A 209 6.77 6.37 15.97
N ASP A 210 5.94 5.33 15.96
CA ASP A 210 6.17 4.13 16.77
C ASP A 210 7.08 3.14 16.04
N CYS A 211 6.69 2.80 14.80
CA CYS A 211 7.48 1.93 13.92
C CYS A 211 7.77 2.68 12.63
N ILE A 212 9.01 2.55 12.14
CA ILE A 212 9.46 3.15 10.88
C ILE A 212 10.18 2.08 10.06
N THR A 213 9.78 1.96 8.81
CA THR A 213 10.51 1.23 7.79
C THR A 213 10.99 2.25 6.76
N GLY A 214 12.30 2.30 6.50
CA GLY A 214 12.91 3.21 5.55
C GLY A 214 13.70 4.36 6.16
N ASP A 215 13.73 5.52 5.49
CA ASP A 215 14.54 6.69 5.82
C ASP A 215 14.09 7.39 7.11
N GLN A 216 14.75 7.08 8.21
CA GLN A 216 14.47 7.69 9.50
C GLN A 216 14.82 9.19 9.55
N GLY A 217 15.80 9.63 8.77
CA GLY A 217 16.20 11.05 8.69
C GLY A 217 15.10 11.89 8.07
N LEU A 218 14.56 11.44 6.91
CA LEU A 218 13.41 12.08 6.28
C LEU A 218 12.20 12.11 7.21
N VAL A 219 11.88 10.99 7.85
CA VAL A 219 10.75 10.90 8.79
C VAL A 219 10.91 11.90 9.93
N SER A 220 12.08 11.96 10.56
CA SER A 220 12.36 12.87 11.68
C SER A 220 12.19 14.32 11.26
N THR A 221 12.72 14.69 10.09
CA THR A 221 12.59 16.05 9.53
C THR A 221 11.14 16.43 9.31
N VAL A 222 10.39 15.56 8.62
CA VAL A 222 8.95 15.80 8.30
C VAL A 222 8.12 15.89 9.59
N ILE A 223 8.33 15.00 10.55
CA ILE A 223 7.61 14.99 11.83
C ILE A 223 7.91 16.26 12.65
N SER A 224 9.16 16.72 12.66
CA SER A 224 9.51 18.01 13.30
C SER A 224 8.73 19.17 12.68
N MET A 225 8.68 19.26 11.36
CA MET A 225 7.91 20.29 10.66
C MET A 225 6.41 20.24 10.97
N ILE A 226 5.83 19.04 11.09
CA ILE A 226 4.42 18.86 11.45
C ILE A 226 4.13 19.36 12.87
N ASN A 227 5.05 19.14 13.80
CA ASN A 227 4.90 19.51 15.20
C ASN A 227 5.17 20.99 15.47
N GLU A 228 5.97 21.64 14.63
CA GLU A 228 6.26 23.06 14.77
C GLU A 228 4.98 23.89 14.60
N LYS A 229 4.87 24.95 15.39
CA LYS A 229 3.86 25.99 15.12
C LYS A 229 4.36 26.80 13.92
N PRO A 230 3.50 27.04 12.93
CA PRO A 230 3.89 27.84 11.78
C PRO A 230 4.31 29.25 12.26
N ARG A 231 5.60 29.54 12.18
CA ARG A 231 6.18 30.82 12.60
C ARG A 231 6.14 31.89 11.51
N SER A 232 5.81 31.53 10.27
CA SER A 232 5.80 32.47 9.14
C SER A 232 4.81 32.08 8.05
N THR A 233 4.45 33.06 7.23
CA THR A 233 3.60 32.97 6.03
C THR A 233 4.26 32.23 4.85
N LYS A 234 5.49 31.71 5.00
CA LYS A 234 6.10 30.88 3.97
C LYS A 234 5.43 29.52 3.93
N SER A 235 5.01 29.11 2.75
CA SER A 235 4.43 27.78 2.50
C SER A 235 5.35 26.69 3.07
N PRO A 236 4.82 25.69 3.74
CA PRO A 236 5.63 24.59 4.24
C PRO A 236 6.31 23.90 3.05
N THR A 237 7.59 23.60 3.19
CA THR A 237 8.36 22.83 2.19
C THR A 237 7.93 21.37 2.09
N VAL A 238 6.98 20.95 2.92
CA VAL A 238 6.42 19.60 2.99
C VAL A 238 4.92 19.65 2.81
N SER A 239 4.41 18.92 1.84
CA SER A 239 2.97 18.74 1.65
C SER A 239 2.45 17.67 2.61
N ILE A 240 1.44 18.03 3.42
CA ILE A 240 0.83 17.11 4.37
C ILE A 240 -0.57 16.77 3.88
N LYS A 241 -0.80 15.48 3.61
CA LYS A 241 -2.05 14.98 3.04
C LYS A 241 -2.69 13.94 3.95
N TYR A 242 -3.99 13.71 3.80
CA TYR A 242 -4.67 12.60 4.46
C TYR A 242 -5.76 12.01 3.58
N MET A 243 -6.05 10.73 3.80
CA MET A 243 -7.13 10.00 3.11
C MET A 243 -8.15 9.49 4.13
N GLY A 244 -9.41 9.76 3.85
CA GLY A 244 -10.57 9.29 4.61
C GLY A 244 -10.76 9.91 5.99
N GLU A 245 -11.70 9.34 6.74
CA GLU A 245 -11.94 9.75 8.11
C GLU A 245 -10.91 9.11 9.05
N LEU A 246 -9.95 9.90 9.51
CA LEU A 246 -8.96 9.44 10.48
C LEU A 246 -9.60 9.25 11.87
N PRO A 247 -9.24 8.17 12.62
CA PRO A 247 -9.90 7.82 13.86
C PRO A 247 -9.45 8.69 15.06
N GLY A 248 -10.38 8.87 16.02
CA GLY A 248 -10.07 9.33 17.37
C GLY A 248 -9.30 10.65 17.47
N LYS A 249 -8.09 10.62 18.05
CA LYS A 249 -7.24 11.80 18.24
C LYS A 249 -6.80 12.42 16.91
N TRP A 250 -6.71 11.63 15.84
CA TRP A 250 -6.33 12.09 14.50
C TRP A 250 -7.37 13.02 13.90
N LYS A 251 -8.66 12.77 14.11
CA LYS A 251 -9.73 13.69 13.67
C LYS A 251 -9.54 15.10 14.24
N ARG A 252 -9.23 15.20 15.54
CA ARG A 252 -8.94 16.48 16.21
C ARG A 252 -7.64 17.12 15.70
N PHE A 253 -6.60 16.33 15.51
CA PHE A 253 -5.32 16.80 14.96
C PHE A 253 -5.52 17.40 13.57
N VAL A 254 -6.17 16.68 12.64
CA VAL A 254 -6.47 17.16 11.29
C VAL A 254 -7.27 18.46 11.35
N SER A 255 -8.32 18.53 12.18
CA SER A 255 -9.13 19.74 12.32
C SER A 255 -8.31 20.93 12.82
N SER A 256 -7.36 20.73 13.76
CA SER A 256 -6.48 21.77 14.26
C SER A 256 -5.44 22.26 13.24
N LYS A 257 -5.11 21.45 12.25
CA LYS A 257 -4.10 21.72 11.21
C LYS A 257 -4.74 21.89 9.81
N LYS A 258 -6.06 22.06 9.72
CA LYS A 258 -6.83 22.11 8.47
C LYS A 258 -6.28 23.06 7.39
N ARG A 259 -5.58 24.11 7.77
CA ARG A 259 -4.96 25.06 6.82
C ARG A 259 -3.75 24.47 6.07
N TYR A 260 -3.17 23.38 6.57
CA TYR A 260 -1.94 22.79 6.07
C TYR A 260 -2.12 21.33 5.60
N LEU A 261 -3.26 20.72 5.93
CA LEU A 261 -3.56 19.35 5.53
C LEU A 261 -4.57 19.33 4.38
N GLN A 262 -4.18 18.66 3.32
CA GLN A 262 -5.04 18.44 2.15
C GLN A 262 -5.71 17.07 2.22
N GLN A 263 -7.03 17.05 2.09
CA GLN A 263 -7.74 15.78 1.92
C GLN A 263 -7.56 15.28 0.49
N MET A 264 -7.30 13.99 0.37
CA MET A 264 -7.20 13.30 -0.92
C MET A 264 -8.33 12.29 -1.06
N ASN A 265 -8.88 12.20 -2.26
CA ASN A 265 -9.77 11.12 -2.65
C ASN A 265 -9.07 10.28 -3.72
N PRO A 266 -8.73 9.02 -3.44
CA PRO A 266 -7.98 8.17 -4.35
C PRO A 266 -8.75 7.82 -5.64
N LEU A 267 -10.05 8.07 -5.69
CA LEU A 267 -10.90 7.79 -6.84
C LEU A 267 -11.07 8.97 -7.80
N ASP A 268 -10.57 10.17 -7.47
CA ASP A 268 -10.73 11.38 -8.29
C ASP A 268 -10.09 11.28 -9.68
N SER A 269 -9.12 10.37 -9.86
CA SER A 269 -8.42 10.15 -11.13
C SER A 269 -9.12 9.17 -12.07
N PHE A 270 -10.24 8.58 -11.67
CA PHE A 270 -10.92 7.55 -12.45
C PHE A 270 -12.27 8.02 -12.99
N VAL A 271 -12.61 7.52 -14.18
CA VAL A 271 -13.96 7.65 -14.72
C VAL A 271 -14.81 6.51 -14.17
N LEU A 272 -15.92 6.85 -13.54
CA LEU A 272 -16.91 5.89 -13.09
C LEU A 272 -17.94 5.65 -14.19
N ALA A 273 -18.25 4.40 -14.47
CA ALA A 273 -19.31 4.06 -15.42
C ALA A 273 -20.67 4.60 -14.94
N LYS A 274 -21.55 5.03 -15.86
CA LYS A 274 -22.87 5.58 -15.52
C LYS A 274 -23.70 4.64 -14.62
N ASN A 275 -23.53 3.33 -14.78
CA ASN A 275 -24.22 2.31 -14.01
C ASN A 275 -23.27 1.61 -13.00
N ALA A 276 -22.21 2.27 -12.59
CA ALA A 276 -21.24 1.68 -11.67
C ALA A 276 -21.92 1.25 -10.37
N LYS A 277 -21.71 -0.01 -9.99
CA LYS A 277 -22.17 -0.55 -8.71
C LYS A 277 -21.16 -0.17 -7.62
N LEU A 278 -21.42 0.94 -6.96
CA LEU A 278 -20.54 1.47 -5.92
C LEU A 278 -21.12 1.11 -4.54
N ASN A 279 -20.45 0.22 -3.83
CA ASN A 279 -20.70 -0.01 -2.41
C ASN A 279 -19.55 0.59 -1.60
N VAL A 280 -19.52 1.91 -1.55
CA VAL A 280 -18.43 2.73 -1.00
C VAL A 280 -18.98 3.65 0.06
N ASN A 281 -18.65 3.39 1.31
CA ASN A 281 -18.92 4.31 2.42
C ASN A 281 -17.87 5.41 2.52
N ASP A 282 -16.61 5.05 2.31
CA ASP A 282 -15.46 5.97 2.34
C ASP A 282 -14.55 5.65 1.14
N PRO A 283 -14.36 6.57 0.18
CA PRO A 283 -13.48 6.36 -0.97
C PRO A 283 -12.05 5.96 -0.60
N SER A 284 -11.54 6.41 0.55
CA SER A 284 -10.19 6.07 1.01
C SER A 284 -10.01 4.58 1.32
N ASP A 285 -11.09 3.86 1.57
CA ASP A 285 -11.06 2.42 1.75
C ASP A 285 -10.61 1.68 0.48
N PHE A 286 -10.66 2.34 -0.68
CA PHE A 286 -10.27 1.80 -1.99
C PHE A 286 -8.94 2.34 -2.51
N ALA A 287 -8.15 3.00 -1.67
CA ALA A 287 -6.90 3.62 -2.10
C ALA A 287 -5.90 2.61 -2.70
N GLU A 288 -5.75 1.42 -2.12
CA GLU A 288 -4.87 0.37 -2.67
C GLU A 288 -5.38 -0.14 -4.02
N VAL A 289 -6.70 -0.32 -4.12
CA VAL A 289 -7.33 -0.76 -5.37
C VAL A 289 -7.15 0.30 -6.45
N ALA A 290 -7.31 1.57 -6.13
CA ALA A 290 -7.02 2.69 -7.02
C ALA A 290 -5.56 2.67 -7.48
N GLY A 291 -4.63 2.47 -6.57
CA GLY A 291 -3.20 2.38 -6.90
C GLY A 291 -2.86 1.19 -7.81
N LEU A 292 -3.52 0.05 -7.65
CA LEU A 292 -3.40 -1.09 -8.57
C LEU A 292 -3.92 -0.76 -9.97
N LEU A 293 -5.02 -0.02 -10.06
CA LEU A 293 -5.57 0.43 -11.33
C LEU A 293 -4.62 1.41 -12.04
N HIS A 294 -3.98 2.33 -11.32
CA HIS A 294 -2.97 3.25 -11.86
C HIS A 294 -1.79 2.53 -12.51
N ARG A 295 -1.40 1.37 -11.99
CA ARG A 295 -0.30 0.59 -12.57
C ARG A 295 -0.54 0.19 -14.03
N ARG A 296 -1.77 0.00 -14.44
CA ARG A 296 -2.09 -0.38 -15.83
C ARG A 296 -1.98 0.79 -16.81
N ILE A 297 -2.09 2.01 -16.30
CA ILE A 297 -2.03 3.23 -17.12
C ILE A 297 -0.58 3.69 -17.33
N MET A 298 0.32 3.38 -16.38
CA MET A 298 1.76 3.64 -16.48
C MET A 298 2.45 2.58 -17.34
#